data_7f57247e7f6fa07406fd7ff98172372a
#
_entry.id   7f57247e7f6fa07406fd7ff98172372a
#
_cell.length_a   1.000
_cell.length_b   1.000
_cell.length_c   1.000
_cell.angle_alpha   90.00
_cell.angle_beta   90.00
_cell.angle_gamma   90.00
#
_symmetry.space_group_name_H-M   'P 1'
#
loop_
_entity.id
_entity.type
_entity.pdbx_description
1 polymer ?
#
loop_
_entity_poly.entity_id
_entity_poly.type
_entity_poly.pdbx_seq_one_letter_code
_entity_poly.pdbx_strand_id
1 'polypeptide(L)'
;MRGVGPGLLSLLLNVTACAVLSDTGIDYRHGYAFLSDPAYPPDFANTAYVNPDAPKGGRIRVPEMGTWDNFNPLALGGRDVRGVSFWVRQNNYLYDSLLEPALDEPATLYGLLADGVAVAADGAWIAFRLREGARWHDGEPITVDDVVFSFEKFKSEATPTISTPLTAITGIEVIAAREIRYLVAEDARGDPILPRRIGIMPVIPRHYWENRDLTRTTVEPPLGSGPYRIGEFSMGRWIEWQRVADYWGRDLPINRGRYNFDTIEVDYFRDDQVQTEAVKGNVIDVHLENVPSRWATAYEFPAFRAGVFRKTEFTLSKPAGLWWPIFWNLAQPRFQDVRVREALWLQSDFEWSNVKSHGFWGQATSFFHGSELAARGLPSAAELELLEPLREQIPPRVFTEPYRPPPNQGHGWHRDNLLRSAELLREAGWQVRDGRLVHERTGEGFHIRFVAVSPALGAAFIPYTHKLERLGISSSIKAPEISNWLYRMRAGDFDAGAIAFLPDFTPTLLVSNSFSSAAADQPYSFNWSNLKDPAVDALIGHLYKARTWDAFVAAARALDRVLLWNFYWVPSSSKTRYALAYWDRFGQPGHGPLLRETGFVDLWWWDADRAARVARFARDE
;
A
#
# COMPACT_ATOMS: atom_id res chain seq x y z
N MET A 1 -63.01 -38.52 49.87
CA MET A 1 -63.57 -38.39 48.53
C MET A 1 -62.46 -37.97 47.58
N ARG A 2 -62.14 -38.82 46.74
CA ARG A 2 -61.46 -38.90 45.49
C ARG A 2 -61.08 -37.59 44.82
N GLY A 3 -59.80 -37.32 44.60
CA GLY A 3 -59.27 -36.34 43.73
C GLY A 3 -58.24 -36.96 42.79
N VAL A 4 -58.53 -36.92 41.51
CA VAL A 4 -57.75 -37.46 40.39
C VAL A 4 -56.65 -36.44 40.03
N GLY A 5 -55.39 -36.85 39.96
CA GLY A 5 -54.31 -36.06 39.43
C GLY A 5 -54.15 -36.26 37.89
N PRO A 6 -53.73 -35.25 37.13
CA PRO A 6 -53.39 -35.43 35.73
C PRO A 6 -51.90 -35.73 35.56
N GLY A 7 -51.61 -36.77 34.80
CA GLY A 7 -50.26 -37.16 34.42
C GLY A 7 -49.65 -36.20 33.41
N LEU A 8 -48.38 -35.83 33.61
CA LEU A 8 -47.53 -35.16 32.64
C LEU A 8 -47.03 -36.17 31.60
N LEU A 9 -47.45 -35.99 30.37
CA LEU A 9 -46.89 -36.64 29.19
C LEU A 9 -45.65 -35.85 28.71
N SER A 10 -44.47 -36.36 28.99
CA SER A 10 -43.23 -35.79 28.44
C SER A 10 -43.08 -36.23 27.00
N LEU A 11 -43.28 -35.29 26.07
CA LEU A 11 -42.96 -35.47 24.67
C LEU A 11 -41.47 -35.17 24.48
N LEU A 12 -40.62 -36.20 24.35
CA LEU A 12 -39.27 -36.12 23.86
C LEU A 12 -39.30 -35.87 22.36
N LEU A 13 -39.09 -34.62 21.95
CA LEU A 13 -38.73 -34.30 20.56
C LEU A 13 -37.27 -34.71 20.34
N ASN A 14 -37.07 -35.84 19.70
CA ASN A 14 -35.81 -36.18 19.07
C ASN A 14 -35.66 -35.30 17.81
N VAL A 15 -34.92 -34.19 17.91
CA VAL A 15 -34.44 -33.48 16.75
C VAL A 15 -33.20 -34.19 16.24
N THR A 16 -33.41 -35.14 15.34
CA THR A 16 -32.33 -35.70 14.52
C THR A 16 -31.97 -34.62 13.50
N ALA A 17 -30.93 -33.83 13.79
CA ALA A 17 -30.34 -32.95 12.78
C ALA A 17 -29.65 -33.85 11.73
N CYS A 18 -30.38 -34.17 10.69
CA CYS A 18 -29.81 -34.67 9.45
C CYS A 18 -29.00 -33.53 8.84
N ALA A 19 -27.68 -33.56 8.97
CA ALA A 19 -26.81 -32.72 8.15
C ALA A 19 -26.95 -33.19 6.70
N VAL A 20 -27.83 -32.54 5.97
CA VAL A 20 -27.86 -32.65 4.50
C VAL A 20 -26.61 -31.92 4.03
N LEU A 21 -25.61 -32.68 3.61
CA LEU A 21 -24.54 -32.17 2.77
C LEU A 21 -25.19 -31.78 1.43
N SER A 22 -25.69 -30.56 1.34
CA SER A 22 -26.16 -30.02 0.09
C SER A 22 -24.92 -29.66 -0.72
N ASP A 23 -24.68 -30.39 -1.81
CA ASP A 23 -23.87 -29.90 -2.91
C ASP A 23 -24.53 -28.60 -3.40
N THR A 24 -23.92 -27.46 -3.11
CA THR A 24 -24.47 -26.16 -3.45
C THR A 24 -24.43 -25.89 -4.95
N GLY A 25 -23.80 -26.78 -5.75
CA GLY A 25 -23.65 -26.64 -7.18
C GLY A 25 -22.79 -25.44 -7.60
N ILE A 26 -22.06 -24.82 -6.66
CA ILE A 26 -21.18 -23.68 -6.93
C ILE A 26 -19.84 -24.21 -7.45
N ASP A 27 -19.41 -23.71 -8.61
CA ASP A 27 -18.11 -24.01 -9.19
C ASP A 27 -17.03 -23.14 -8.55
N TYR A 28 -16.28 -23.72 -7.60
CA TYR A 28 -15.22 -23.06 -6.86
C TYR A 28 -13.88 -23.16 -7.59
N ARG A 29 -13.20 -22.01 -7.76
CA ARG A 29 -11.82 -21.93 -8.25
C ARG A 29 -10.84 -21.90 -7.10
N HIS A 30 -9.61 -22.38 -7.31
CA HIS A 30 -8.52 -22.43 -6.33
C HIS A 30 -7.89 -21.05 -6.03
N GLY A 31 -8.25 -20.02 -6.78
CA GLY A 31 -7.76 -18.66 -6.63
C GLY A 31 -8.60 -17.66 -7.41
N TYR A 32 -8.36 -16.39 -7.17
CA TYR A 32 -9.00 -15.26 -7.84
C TYR A 32 -7.94 -14.33 -8.44
N ALA A 33 -8.00 -14.09 -9.73
CA ALA A 33 -7.18 -13.10 -10.41
C ALA A 33 -8.05 -11.92 -10.88
N PHE A 34 -7.53 -10.70 -10.71
CA PHE A 34 -8.20 -9.49 -11.14
C PHE A 34 -8.18 -9.38 -12.67
N LEU A 35 -9.33 -9.55 -13.30
CA LEU A 35 -9.54 -9.45 -14.74
C LEU A 35 -8.68 -10.41 -15.61
N SER A 36 -8.22 -11.51 -15.04
CA SER A 36 -7.46 -12.56 -15.68
C SER A 36 -7.75 -13.92 -15.05
N ASP A 37 -7.12 -14.98 -15.55
CA ASP A 37 -7.10 -16.26 -14.86
C ASP A 37 -5.82 -16.40 -14.02
N PRO A 38 -5.85 -17.12 -12.87
CA PRO A 38 -4.66 -17.45 -12.10
C PRO A 38 -3.63 -18.21 -12.95
N ALA A 39 -2.34 -17.82 -12.88
CA ALA A 39 -1.29 -18.47 -13.67
C ALA A 39 -0.83 -19.80 -13.07
N TYR A 40 -0.82 -19.94 -11.74
CA TYR A 40 -0.56 -21.23 -11.11
C TYR A 40 -1.78 -22.15 -11.26
N PRO A 41 -1.58 -23.42 -11.68
CA PRO A 41 -2.66 -24.40 -11.82
C PRO A 41 -3.20 -24.83 -10.43
N PRO A 42 -4.39 -25.46 -10.36
CA PRO A 42 -4.98 -25.87 -9.09
C PRO A 42 -4.13 -26.80 -8.22
N ASP A 43 -3.23 -27.54 -8.82
CA ASP A 43 -2.36 -28.54 -8.19
C ASP A 43 -0.89 -28.08 -8.06
N PHE A 44 -0.63 -26.76 -8.15
CA PHE A 44 0.73 -26.26 -7.97
C PHE A 44 1.30 -26.65 -6.59
N ALA A 45 2.58 -27.03 -6.56
CA ALA A 45 3.23 -27.51 -5.33
C ALA A 45 3.81 -26.39 -4.45
N ASN A 46 4.24 -25.29 -5.06
CA ASN A 46 4.77 -24.08 -4.44
C ASN A 46 4.83 -22.95 -5.47
N THR A 47 4.99 -21.74 -5.03
CA THR A 47 5.22 -20.59 -5.92
C THR A 47 6.64 -20.59 -6.48
N ALA A 48 6.84 -19.96 -7.64
CA ALA A 48 8.14 -19.96 -8.32
C ALA A 48 9.23 -19.16 -7.61
N TYR A 49 8.84 -18.23 -6.75
CA TYR A 49 9.76 -17.30 -6.08
C TYR A 49 10.31 -17.78 -4.74
N VAL A 50 9.95 -18.98 -4.28
CA VAL A 50 10.44 -19.55 -3.02
C VAL A 50 11.53 -20.60 -3.25
N ASN A 51 12.29 -20.89 -2.20
CA ASN A 51 12.96 -22.18 -2.07
C ASN A 51 12.06 -23.11 -1.24
N PRO A 52 11.40 -24.11 -1.84
CA PRO A 52 10.48 -25.00 -1.12
C PRO A 52 11.16 -25.80 -0.01
N ASP A 53 12.47 -26.00 -0.10
CA ASP A 53 13.31 -26.74 0.83
C ASP A 53 14.11 -25.82 1.77
N ALA A 54 13.74 -24.52 1.86
CA ALA A 54 14.37 -23.58 2.75
C ALA A 54 14.34 -24.10 4.21
N PRO A 55 15.49 -24.22 4.88
CA PRO A 55 15.54 -24.69 6.26
C PRO A 55 14.79 -23.73 7.19
N LYS A 56 14.08 -24.29 8.17
CA LYS A 56 13.45 -23.52 9.23
C LYS A 56 14.43 -23.37 10.39
N GLY A 57 14.50 -22.17 10.96
CA GLY A 57 15.37 -21.91 12.10
C GLY A 57 15.95 -20.51 12.14
N GLY A 58 16.62 -20.21 13.23
CA GLY A 58 17.35 -18.97 13.43
C GLY A 58 16.49 -17.74 13.67
N ARG A 59 17.14 -16.58 13.68
CA ARG A 59 16.55 -15.28 14.01
C ARG A 59 16.91 -14.26 12.93
N ILE A 60 15.99 -13.35 12.66
CA ILE A 60 16.24 -12.12 11.91
C ILE A 60 15.84 -10.90 12.75
N ARG A 61 16.69 -9.88 12.83
CA ARG A 61 16.45 -8.62 13.52
C ARG A 61 16.23 -7.52 12.49
N VAL A 62 15.06 -6.90 12.52
CA VAL A 62 14.64 -5.90 11.54
C VAL A 62 14.32 -4.57 12.22
N PRO A 63 14.66 -3.42 11.62
CA PRO A 63 14.28 -2.13 12.16
C PRO A 63 12.86 -1.75 11.81
N GLU A 64 12.24 -0.93 12.67
CA GLU A 64 11.01 -0.21 12.39
C GLU A 64 11.14 1.24 12.87
N MET A 65 10.50 2.18 12.15
CA MET A 65 10.54 3.59 12.51
C MET A 65 9.42 3.96 13.49
N GLY A 66 9.77 4.72 14.52
CA GLY A 66 8.81 5.25 15.48
C GLY A 66 8.74 4.46 16.78
N THR A 67 7.54 4.14 17.22
CA THR A 67 7.22 3.41 18.44
C THR A 67 5.87 2.72 18.29
N TRP A 68 5.48 1.88 19.23
CA TRP A 68 4.18 1.24 19.28
C TRP A 68 3.67 1.16 20.74
N ASP A 69 2.36 1.11 20.92
CA ASP A 69 1.71 1.07 22.23
C ASP A 69 0.44 0.19 22.21
N ASN A 70 0.21 -0.57 21.14
CA ASN A 70 -1.05 -1.24 20.89
C ASN A 70 -0.86 -2.50 20.03
N PHE A 71 -1.61 -3.57 20.38
CA PHE A 71 -1.70 -4.80 19.57
C PHE A 71 -2.96 -4.88 18.69
N ASN A 72 -3.90 -3.95 18.83
CA ASN A 72 -5.13 -3.97 18.06
C ASN A 72 -5.04 -3.02 16.86
N PRO A 73 -4.93 -3.54 15.62
CA PRO A 73 -4.79 -2.71 14.42
C PRO A 73 -6.07 -1.96 14.03
N LEU A 74 -7.20 -2.25 14.69
CA LEU A 74 -8.49 -1.59 14.45
C LEU A 74 -8.77 -0.46 15.45
N ALA A 75 -7.95 -0.31 16.48
CA ALA A 75 -8.12 0.75 17.47
C ALA A 75 -8.13 2.12 16.80
N LEU A 76 -9.05 3.00 17.24
CA LEU A 76 -9.17 4.37 16.72
C LEU A 76 -8.01 5.27 17.15
N GLY A 77 -7.23 4.85 18.13
CA GLY A 77 -6.05 5.55 18.64
C GLY A 77 -4.89 4.59 18.89
N GLY A 78 -3.75 5.15 19.31
CA GLY A 78 -2.52 4.39 19.50
C GLY A 78 -1.76 4.11 18.20
N ARG A 79 -0.68 3.36 18.33
CA ARG A 79 0.14 2.86 17.21
C ARG A 79 0.25 1.35 17.30
N ASP A 80 -0.28 0.68 16.32
CA ASP A 80 -0.19 -0.77 16.22
C ASP A 80 1.25 -1.25 16.03
N VAL A 81 1.54 -2.40 16.60
CA VAL A 81 2.83 -3.05 16.44
C VAL A 81 2.97 -3.61 15.02
N ARG A 82 4.17 -3.57 14.45
CA ARG A 82 4.46 -4.28 13.19
C ARG A 82 4.21 -5.78 13.36
N GLY A 83 3.44 -6.36 12.45
CA GLY A 83 3.08 -7.77 12.46
C GLY A 83 1.60 -8.03 12.72
N VAL A 84 0.81 -7.00 13.11
CA VAL A 84 -0.66 -7.11 13.24
C VAL A 84 -1.42 -6.30 12.19
N SER A 85 -0.73 -5.52 11.35
CA SER A 85 -1.37 -4.58 10.44
C SER A 85 -2.25 -5.28 9.40
N PHE A 86 -3.51 -4.86 9.30
CA PHE A 86 -4.45 -5.34 8.29
C PHE A 86 -4.28 -4.65 6.92
N TRP A 87 -3.68 -3.47 6.92
CA TRP A 87 -3.53 -2.62 5.74
C TRP A 87 -2.36 -3.01 4.86
N VAL A 88 -1.28 -3.39 5.52
CA VAL A 88 -0.06 -3.79 4.88
C VAL A 88 0.10 -5.28 5.13
N ARG A 89 -0.43 -6.10 4.24
CA ARG A 89 -0.38 -7.56 4.32
C ARG A 89 1.03 -8.10 4.64
N GLN A 90 2.04 -7.39 4.19
CA GLN A 90 3.45 -7.67 4.46
C GLN A 90 3.84 -7.54 5.94
N ASN A 91 3.01 -6.90 6.74
CA ASN A 91 3.21 -6.68 8.17
C ASN A 91 2.11 -7.37 9.00
N ASN A 92 1.50 -8.43 8.48
CA ASN A 92 0.58 -9.26 9.23
C ASN A 92 1.16 -10.66 9.37
N TYR A 93 1.62 -10.98 10.56
CA TYR A 93 2.16 -12.30 10.93
C TYR A 93 1.16 -13.12 11.74
N LEU A 94 0.15 -12.44 12.32
CA LEU A 94 -0.73 -12.99 13.34
C LEU A 94 -2.01 -13.62 12.79
N TYR A 95 -2.60 -13.04 11.74
CA TYR A 95 -3.91 -13.45 11.24
C TYR A 95 -3.86 -13.93 9.80
N ASP A 96 -4.54 -15.03 9.54
CA ASP A 96 -4.79 -15.48 8.16
C ASP A 96 -6.02 -14.78 7.56
N SER A 97 -6.10 -14.80 6.25
CA SER A 97 -7.25 -14.34 5.46
C SER A 97 -7.82 -15.48 4.62
N LEU A 98 -8.94 -15.24 3.98
CA LEU A 98 -9.55 -16.25 3.10
C LEU A 98 -8.61 -16.65 1.96
N LEU A 99 -7.94 -15.67 1.35
CA LEU A 99 -7.00 -15.84 0.25
C LEU A 99 -5.69 -15.11 0.53
N GLU A 100 -4.58 -15.60 -0.02
CA GLU A 100 -3.23 -15.03 0.10
C GLU A 100 -2.71 -14.52 -1.25
N PRO A 101 -2.14 -13.30 -1.33
CA PRO A 101 -1.54 -12.78 -2.56
C PRO A 101 -0.30 -13.56 -3.01
N ALA A 102 -0.21 -13.91 -4.28
CA ALA A 102 1.05 -14.30 -4.89
C ALA A 102 1.93 -13.06 -5.13
N LEU A 103 3.25 -13.19 -4.90
CA LEU A 103 4.17 -12.05 -5.00
C LEU A 103 4.63 -11.77 -6.42
N ASP A 104 4.66 -12.79 -7.26
CA ASP A 104 5.08 -12.76 -8.67
C ASP A 104 3.90 -12.63 -9.63
N GLU A 105 2.67 -12.72 -9.12
CA GLU A 105 1.45 -12.62 -9.88
C GLU A 105 0.61 -11.45 -9.36
N PRO A 106 0.84 -10.28 -9.93
CA PRO A 106 0.15 -9.08 -9.47
C PRO A 106 -1.37 -9.24 -9.52
N ALA A 107 -2.02 -8.85 -8.45
CA ALA A 107 -3.48 -8.88 -8.33
C ALA A 107 -4.14 -10.27 -8.31
N THR A 108 -3.37 -11.35 -8.18
CA THR A 108 -3.87 -12.72 -8.02
C THR A 108 -3.74 -13.18 -6.57
N LEU A 109 -4.77 -13.85 -6.10
CA LEU A 109 -4.89 -14.43 -4.77
C LEU A 109 -5.13 -15.93 -4.88
N TYR A 110 -4.48 -16.70 -4.02
CA TYR A 110 -4.67 -18.16 -3.91
C TYR A 110 -5.27 -18.55 -2.58
N GLY A 111 -5.89 -19.72 -2.54
CA GLY A 111 -6.57 -20.20 -1.34
C GLY A 111 -5.65 -20.31 -0.11
N LEU A 112 -6.09 -19.72 1.02
CA LEU A 112 -5.47 -19.84 2.33
C LEU A 112 -6.48 -20.45 3.30
N LEU A 113 -7.24 -19.68 4.09
CA LEU A 113 -8.35 -20.21 4.89
C LEU A 113 -9.48 -20.77 4.01
N ALA A 114 -9.70 -20.19 2.84
CA ALA A 114 -10.58 -20.77 1.83
C ALA A 114 -9.79 -21.67 0.87
N ASP A 115 -10.32 -22.83 0.52
CA ASP A 115 -9.82 -23.69 -0.54
C ASP A 115 -10.51 -23.43 -1.89
N GLY A 116 -11.55 -22.61 -1.87
CA GLY A 116 -12.28 -22.22 -3.08
C GLY A 116 -12.91 -20.85 -2.97
N VAL A 117 -12.94 -20.15 -4.11
CA VAL A 117 -13.63 -18.88 -4.32
C VAL A 117 -14.47 -18.94 -5.58
N ALA A 118 -15.67 -18.38 -5.54
CA ALA A 118 -16.56 -18.27 -6.70
C ALA A 118 -17.22 -16.90 -6.74
N VAL A 119 -17.46 -16.40 -7.94
CA VAL A 119 -18.15 -15.13 -8.17
C VAL A 119 -19.31 -15.39 -9.14
N ALA A 120 -20.49 -14.87 -8.82
CA ALA A 120 -21.64 -14.98 -9.71
C ALA A 120 -21.35 -14.34 -11.08
N ALA A 121 -21.87 -14.91 -12.15
CA ALA A 121 -21.68 -14.39 -13.51
C ALA A 121 -22.22 -12.95 -13.67
N ASP A 122 -23.28 -12.60 -12.94
CA ASP A 122 -23.87 -11.26 -12.88
C ASP A 122 -23.27 -10.39 -11.77
N GLY A 123 -22.29 -10.90 -11.00
CA GLY A 123 -21.65 -10.21 -9.88
C GLY A 123 -22.53 -10.05 -8.64
N ALA A 124 -23.69 -10.72 -8.56
CA ALA A 124 -24.63 -10.56 -7.45
C ALA A 124 -24.12 -11.12 -6.12
N TRP A 125 -23.16 -12.05 -6.13
CA TRP A 125 -22.58 -12.63 -4.94
C TRP A 125 -21.13 -13.10 -5.17
N ILE A 126 -20.41 -13.24 -4.04
CA ILE A 126 -19.06 -13.83 -3.95
C ILE A 126 -19.12 -14.91 -2.88
N ALA A 127 -18.67 -16.12 -3.20
CA ALA A 127 -18.70 -17.25 -2.27
C ALA A 127 -17.29 -17.77 -1.98
N PHE A 128 -17.12 -18.25 -0.75
CA PHE A 128 -15.89 -18.91 -0.30
C PHE A 128 -16.22 -20.23 0.36
N ARG A 129 -15.38 -21.24 0.12
CA ARG A 129 -15.43 -22.51 0.82
C ARG A 129 -14.23 -22.63 1.74
N LEU A 130 -14.47 -22.76 3.06
CA LEU A 130 -13.42 -22.85 4.06
C LEU A 130 -12.72 -24.21 3.99
N ARG A 131 -11.41 -24.16 4.21
CA ARG A 131 -10.54 -25.33 4.29
C ARG A 131 -10.78 -26.11 5.58
N GLU A 132 -10.74 -27.43 5.49
CA GLU A 132 -10.72 -28.30 6.67
C GLU A 132 -9.39 -28.21 7.41
N GLY A 133 -9.43 -28.31 8.73
CA GLY A 133 -8.25 -28.38 9.58
C GLY A 133 -7.57 -27.05 9.89
N ALA A 134 -8.09 -25.92 9.39
CA ALA A 134 -7.66 -24.59 9.81
C ALA A 134 -8.01 -24.38 11.29
N ARG A 135 -7.05 -23.85 12.08
CA ARG A 135 -7.22 -23.67 13.53
C ARG A 135 -6.53 -22.44 14.06
N TRP A 136 -7.04 -21.94 15.16
CA TRP A 136 -6.42 -20.88 15.95
C TRP A 136 -5.20 -21.40 16.72
N HIS A 137 -4.38 -20.50 17.28
CA HIS A 137 -3.18 -20.87 18.05
C HIS A 137 -3.50 -21.61 19.37
N ASP A 138 -4.72 -21.54 19.86
CA ASP A 138 -5.20 -22.30 21.01
C ASP A 138 -5.76 -23.69 20.65
N GLY A 139 -5.80 -24.00 19.34
CA GLY A 139 -6.25 -25.28 18.81
C GLY A 139 -7.71 -25.34 18.39
N GLU A 140 -8.53 -24.34 18.72
CA GLU A 140 -9.93 -24.27 18.29
C GLU A 140 -10.04 -24.17 16.78
N PRO A 141 -11.03 -24.79 16.13
CA PRO A 141 -11.20 -24.75 14.68
C PRO A 141 -11.65 -23.36 14.23
N ILE A 142 -11.18 -22.95 13.06
CA ILE A 142 -11.69 -21.76 12.37
C ILE A 142 -12.93 -22.14 11.59
N THR A 143 -14.02 -21.41 11.81
CA THR A 143 -15.34 -21.72 11.26
C THR A 143 -15.92 -20.59 10.41
N VAL A 144 -17.03 -20.85 9.73
CA VAL A 144 -17.79 -19.81 9.02
C VAL A 144 -18.29 -18.72 9.97
N ASP A 145 -18.54 -19.05 11.24
CA ASP A 145 -18.98 -18.06 12.24
C ASP A 145 -17.90 -17.04 12.56
N ASP A 146 -16.60 -17.42 12.55
CA ASP A 146 -15.49 -16.48 12.70
C ASP A 146 -15.40 -15.53 11.50
N VAL A 147 -15.66 -16.03 10.29
CA VAL A 147 -15.64 -15.21 9.08
C VAL A 147 -16.77 -14.21 9.06
N VAL A 148 -17.99 -14.64 9.40
CA VAL A 148 -19.18 -13.77 9.51
C VAL A 148 -18.93 -12.70 10.58
N PHE A 149 -18.49 -13.14 11.77
CA PHE A 149 -18.17 -12.25 12.88
C PHE A 149 -17.13 -11.18 12.47
N SER A 150 -16.05 -11.59 11.83
CA SER A 150 -14.99 -10.69 11.38
C SER A 150 -15.52 -9.62 10.44
N PHE A 151 -16.30 -10.03 9.45
CA PHE A 151 -16.87 -9.09 8.48
C PHE A 151 -17.83 -8.09 9.15
N GLU A 152 -18.75 -8.57 9.99
CA GLU A 152 -19.71 -7.70 10.68
C GLU A 152 -19.03 -6.70 11.59
N LYS A 153 -18.02 -7.13 12.33
CA LYS A 153 -17.20 -6.27 13.17
C LYS A 153 -16.44 -5.22 12.36
N PHE A 154 -15.82 -5.60 11.25
CA PHE A 154 -15.09 -4.65 10.41
C PHE A 154 -16.03 -3.66 9.72
N LYS A 155 -17.21 -4.10 9.32
CA LYS A 155 -18.21 -3.23 8.71
C LYS A 155 -18.78 -2.21 9.71
N SER A 156 -18.97 -2.58 10.97
CA SER A 156 -19.64 -1.75 11.99
C SER A 156 -18.67 -0.94 12.85
N GLU A 157 -17.49 -1.46 13.19
CA GLU A 157 -16.61 -0.89 14.20
C GLU A 157 -15.26 -0.38 13.66
N ALA A 158 -14.84 -0.82 12.47
CA ALA A 158 -13.57 -0.38 11.92
C ALA A 158 -13.60 1.08 11.42
N THR A 159 -12.42 1.65 11.21
CA THR A 159 -12.28 2.99 10.62
C THR A 159 -12.96 3.08 9.25
N PRO A 160 -13.42 4.26 8.81
CA PRO A 160 -14.07 4.44 7.51
C PRO A 160 -13.27 3.90 6.31
N THR A 161 -11.95 3.89 6.40
CA THR A 161 -11.09 3.33 5.37
C THR A 161 -11.30 1.82 5.19
N ILE A 162 -11.65 1.09 6.26
CA ILE A 162 -11.99 -0.35 6.21
C ILE A 162 -13.48 -0.53 5.94
N SER A 163 -14.33 0.15 6.69
CA SER A 163 -15.77 -0.10 6.70
C SER A 163 -16.47 0.39 5.43
N THR A 164 -16.08 1.55 4.87
CA THR A 164 -16.73 2.11 3.67
C THR A 164 -16.69 1.17 2.47
N PRO A 165 -15.57 0.53 2.11
CA PRO A 165 -15.56 -0.45 1.02
C PRO A 165 -16.44 -1.66 1.25
N LEU A 166 -16.75 -2.00 2.50
CA LEU A 166 -17.61 -3.14 2.86
C LEU A 166 -19.09 -2.83 2.74
N THR A 167 -19.49 -1.57 2.54
CA THR A 167 -20.90 -1.18 2.29
C THR A 167 -21.44 -1.78 0.99
N ALA A 168 -20.54 -2.11 0.04
CA ALA A 168 -20.89 -2.83 -1.18
C ALA A 168 -21.45 -4.24 -0.93
N ILE A 169 -21.29 -4.78 0.28
CA ILE A 169 -21.87 -6.07 0.70
C ILE A 169 -23.11 -5.80 1.55
N THR A 170 -24.25 -6.29 1.08
CA THR A 170 -25.56 -6.09 1.73
C THR A 170 -25.86 -7.15 2.80
N GLY A 171 -25.25 -8.33 2.70
CA GLY A 171 -25.44 -9.43 3.64
C GLY A 171 -24.48 -10.59 3.42
N ILE A 172 -24.46 -11.51 4.39
CA ILE A 172 -23.74 -12.78 4.33
C ILE A 172 -24.70 -13.90 4.59
N GLU A 173 -24.58 -14.97 3.81
CA GLU A 173 -25.35 -16.20 3.97
C GLU A 173 -24.39 -17.37 4.24
N VAL A 174 -24.64 -18.14 5.29
CA VAL A 174 -24.02 -19.45 5.51
C VAL A 174 -24.83 -20.45 4.70
N ILE A 175 -24.25 -20.96 3.62
CA ILE A 175 -24.94 -21.83 2.67
C ILE A 175 -24.65 -23.32 2.89
N ALA A 176 -23.54 -23.64 3.59
CA ALA A 176 -23.21 -24.97 4.06
C ALA A 176 -22.28 -24.87 5.27
N ALA A 177 -21.93 -25.98 5.91
CA ALA A 177 -21.08 -26.02 7.11
C ALA A 177 -19.71 -25.31 6.94
N ARG A 178 -19.20 -25.24 5.71
CA ARG A 178 -17.92 -24.59 5.37
C ARG A 178 -18.05 -23.56 4.24
N GLU A 179 -19.25 -23.18 3.87
CA GLU A 179 -19.48 -22.32 2.71
C GLU A 179 -20.27 -21.08 3.08
N ILE A 180 -19.76 -19.92 2.66
CA ILE A 180 -20.36 -18.62 2.88
C ILE A 180 -20.51 -17.90 1.56
N ARG A 181 -21.51 -17.03 1.50
CA ARG A 181 -21.82 -16.20 0.33
C ARG A 181 -22.07 -14.77 0.78
N TYR A 182 -21.30 -13.84 0.20
CA TYR A 182 -21.46 -12.41 0.38
C TYR A 182 -22.39 -11.87 -0.72
N LEU A 183 -23.45 -11.19 -0.35
CA LEU A 183 -24.41 -10.58 -1.26
C LEU A 183 -23.95 -9.18 -1.64
N VAL A 184 -23.80 -8.93 -2.93
CA VAL A 184 -23.27 -7.67 -3.48
C VAL A 184 -24.42 -6.71 -3.80
N ALA A 185 -24.29 -5.45 -3.38
CA ALA A 185 -25.21 -4.37 -3.71
C ALA A 185 -25.34 -4.19 -5.24
N GLU A 186 -26.49 -3.82 -5.73
CA GLU A 186 -26.79 -3.77 -7.16
C GLU A 186 -25.83 -2.82 -7.92
N ASP A 187 -25.52 -1.68 -7.34
CA ASP A 187 -24.61 -0.67 -7.88
C ASP A 187 -23.13 -1.09 -7.87
N ALA A 188 -22.77 -2.10 -7.05
CA ALA A 188 -21.42 -2.66 -6.94
C ALA A 188 -21.24 -3.99 -7.69
N ARG A 189 -22.31 -4.51 -8.33
CA ARG A 189 -22.23 -5.79 -9.07
C ARG A 189 -21.20 -5.74 -10.18
N GLY A 190 -20.38 -6.77 -10.20
CA GLY A 190 -19.30 -6.90 -11.18
C GLY A 190 -18.10 -5.99 -10.93
N ASP A 191 -17.98 -5.33 -9.76
CA ASP A 191 -16.73 -4.69 -9.37
C ASP A 191 -15.63 -5.76 -9.20
N PRO A 192 -14.60 -5.81 -10.08
CA PRO A 192 -13.62 -6.88 -10.08
C PRO A 192 -12.65 -6.79 -8.89
N ILE A 193 -12.62 -5.67 -8.17
CA ILE A 193 -11.77 -5.52 -6.98
C ILE A 193 -12.41 -6.10 -5.72
N LEU A 194 -13.73 -6.25 -5.71
CA LEU A 194 -14.47 -6.63 -4.51
C LEU A 194 -14.13 -8.06 -4.01
N PRO A 195 -14.04 -9.09 -4.88
CA PRO A 195 -13.62 -10.43 -4.45
C PRO A 195 -12.21 -10.44 -3.85
N ARG A 196 -11.28 -9.66 -4.44
CA ARG A 196 -9.93 -9.50 -3.92
C ARG A 196 -9.94 -8.84 -2.54
N ARG A 197 -10.72 -7.78 -2.38
CA ARG A 197 -10.82 -7.02 -1.11
C ARG A 197 -11.34 -7.89 0.02
N ILE A 198 -12.40 -8.67 -0.22
CA ILE A 198 -12.94 -9.60 0.77
C ILE A 198 -11.95 -10.74 1.02
N GLY A 199 -11.35 -11.29 -0.02
CA GLY A 199 -10.41 -12.40 0.07
C GLY A 199 -9.18 -12.12 0.94
N ILE A 200 -8.66 -10.89 0.94
CA ILE A 200 -7.48 -10.51 1.75
C ILE A 200 -7.83 -10.00 3.15
N MET A 201 -9.09 -9.86 3.49
CA MET A 201 -9.47 -9.48 4.85
C MET A 201 -9.02 -10.56 5.83
N PRO A 202 -8.33 -10.18 6.93
CA PRO A 202 -8.00 -11.13 7.97
C PRO A 202 -9.27 -11.63 8.65
N VAL A 203 -9.21 -12.88 9.13
CA VAL A 203 -10.25 -13.46 9.97
C VAL A 203 -9.77 -13.37 11.42
N ILE A 204 -10.65 -12.94 12.32
CA ILE A 204 -10.37 -12.83 13.76
C ILE A 204 -11.20 -13.82 14.57
N PRO A 205 -10.67 -14.37 15.69
CA PRO A 205 -11.37 -15.38 16.48
C PRO A 205 -12.57 -14.77 17.22
N ARG A 206 -13.77 -15.28 16.92
CA ARG A 206 -15.00 -14.84 17.58
C ARG A 206 -14.94 -15.03 19.09
N HIS A 207 -14.56 -16.22 19.56
CA HIS A 207 -14.50 -16.58 20.99
C HIS A 207 -13.53 -15.69 21.80
N TYR A 208 -12.52 -15.09 21.14
CA TYR A 208 -11.62 -14.13 21.77
C TYR A 208 -12.18 -12.70 21.74
N TRP A 209 -12.75 -12.26 20.58
CA TRP A 209 -13.11 -10.87 20.35
C TRP A 209 -14.57 -10.52 20.66
N GLU A 210 -15.50 -11.48 20.79
CA GLU A 210 -16.94 -11.19 20.98
C GLU A 210 -17.25 -10.35 22.23
N ASN A 211 -16.42 -10.48 23.29
CA ASN A 211 -16.56 -9.75 24.54
C ASN A 211 -15.52 -8.61 24.70
N ARG A 212 -14.83 -8.23 23.61
CA ARG A 212 -13.82 -7.16 23.59
C ARG A 212 -14.21 -6.07 22.61
N ASP A 213 -13.88 -4.83 22.98
CA ASP A 213 -14.12 -3.65 22.13
C ASP A 213 -12.96 -3.48 21.13
N LEU A 214 -13.24 -3.73 19.84
CA LEU A 214 -12.26 -3.61 18.76
C LEU A 214 -11.87 -2.15 18.45
N THR A 215 -12.55 -1.16 19.00
CA THR A 215 -12.20 0.25 18.80
C THR A 215 -11.13 0.75 19.79
N ARG A 216 -10.82 -0.06 20.82
CA ARG A 216 -9.86 0.29 21.87
C ARG A 216 -8.50 -0.33 21.67
N THR A 217 -7.48 0.38 22.13
CA THR A 217 -6.13 -0.16 22.23
C THR A 217 -6.08 -1.32 23.23
N THR A 218 -5.22 -2.30 22.95
CA THR A 218 -4.91 -3.39 23.90
C THR A 218 -3.40 -3.60 23.99
N VAL A 219 -2.95 -3.92 25.20
CA VAL A 219 -1.59 -4.35 25.50
C VAL A 219 -1.50 -5.85 25.79
N GLU A 220 -2.63 -6.53 25.75
CA GLU A 220 -2.72 -7.98 25.84
C GLU A 220 -2.46 -8.58 24.44
N PRO A 221 -1.50 -9.52 24.30
CA PRO A 221 -1.25 -10.21 23.03
C PRO A 221 -2.50 -10.93 22.52
N PRO A 222 -3.03 -10.57 21.34
CA PRO A 222 -4.23 -11.21 20.83
C PRO A 222 -3.98 -12.61 20.28
N LEU A 223 -5.02 -13.44 20.33
CA LEU A 223 -5.04 -14.76 19.72
C LEU A 223 -5.07 -14.66 18.20
N GLY A 224 -4.23 -15.43 17.52
CA GLY A 224 -4.12 -15.47 16.05
C GLY A 224 -4.25 -16.86 15.47
N SER A 225 -4.10 -16.96 14.17
CA SER A 225 -4.09 -18.20 13.37
C SER A 225 -2.85 -18.32 12.48
N GLY A 226 -2.11 -17.23 12.32
CA GLY A 226 -1.05 -17.06 11.34
C GLY A 226 0.26 -17.81 11.65
N PRO A 227 1.28 -17.64 10.79
CA PRO A 227 2.54 -18.38 10.91
C PRO A 227 3.39 -17.98 12.11
N TYR A 228 3.11 -16.83 12.73
CA TYR A 228 3.80 -16.37 13.94
C TYR A 228 2.81 -15.95 15.02
N ARG A 229 3.26 -16.05 16.27
CA ARG A 229 2.60 -15.52 17.45
C ARG A 229 3.50 -14.51 18.16
N ILE A 230 2.92 -13.66 18.98
CA ILE A 230 3.66 -12.72 19.80
C ILE A 230 4.46 -13.49 20.86
N GLY A 231 5.77 -13.19 20.94
CA GLY A 231 6.70 -13.68 21.95
C GLY A 231 6.97 -12.64 23.02
N GLU A 232 8.24 -12.48 23.40
CA GLU A 232 8.66 -11.45 24.33
C GLU A 232 8.63 -10.07 23.68
N PHE A 233 8.42 -9.02 24.49
CA PHE A 233 8.41 -7.64 24.00
C PHE A 233 8.74 -6.64 25.11
N SER A 234 9.19 -5.47 24.69
CA SER A 234 9.26 -4.26 25.52
C SER A 234 8.49 -3.16 24.81
N MET A 235 7.38 -2.75 25.43
CA MET A 235 6.44 -1.78 24.87
C MET A 235 7.17 -0.56 24.28
N GLY A 236 6.86 -0.23 23.03
CA GLY A 236 7.42 0.90 22.31
C GLY A 236 8.88 0.76 21.88
N ARG A 237 9.57 -0.31 22.22
CA ARG A 237 11.00 -0.50 21.94
C ARG A 237 11.29 -1.67 21.00
N TRP A 238 10.80 -2.86 21.30
CA TRP A 238 11.01 -4.05 20.48
C TRP A 238 9.94 -5.09 20.72
N ILE A 239 9.81 -6.05 19.80
CA ILE A 239 8.94 -7.22 19.87
C ILE A 239 9.54 -8.41 19.15
N GLU A 240 9.36 -9.60 19.69
CA GLU A 240 9.63 -10.88 19.04
C GLU A 240 8.35 -11.52 18.51
N TRP A 241 8.43 -12.00 17.29
CA TRP A 241 7.45 -12.87 16.66
C TRP A 241 8.03 -14.28 16.62
N GLN A 242 7.39 -15.22 17.30
CA GLN A 242 7.81 -16.63 17.39
C GLN A 242 7.04 -17.45 16.37
N ARG A 243 7.78 -18.22 15.55
CA ARG A 243 7.17 -19.10 14.55
C ARG A 243 6.33 -20.19 15.23
N VAL A 244 5.13 -20.41 14.73
CA VAL A 244 4.25 -21.51 15.15
C VAL A 244 4.70 -22.78 14.42
N ALA A 245 5.34 -23.70 15.15
CA ALA A 245 5.96 -24.89 14.55
C ALA A 245 4.95 -25.82 13.87
N ASP A 246 3.74 -25.88 14.42
CA ASP A 246 2.61 -26.67 13.93
C ASP A 246 1.55 -25.81 13.22
N TYR A 247 1.96 -24.66 12.67
CA TYR A 247 1.08 -23.81 11.90
C TYR A 247 0.29 -24.63 10.87
N TRP A 248 -1.03 -24.55 10.94
CA TRP A 248 -1.94 -25.37 10.14
C TRP A 248 -1.73 -25.22 8.63
N GLY A 249 -1.37 -24.00 8.19
CA GLY A 249 -1.20 -23.63 6.78
C GLY A 249 0.22 -23.81 6.23
N ARG A 250 1.17 -24.34 6.99
CA ARG A 250 2.61 -24.41 6.62
C ARG A 250 2.91 -25.16 5.33
N ASP A 251 2.13 -26.21 5.04
CA ASP A 251 2.34 -27.10 3.88
C ASP A 251 1.49 -26.71 2.66
N LEU A 252 0.69 -25.64 2.77
CA LEU A 252 -0.08 -25.13 1.64
C LEU A 252 0.84 -24.61 0.53
N PRO A 253 0.50 -24.84 -0.76
CA PRO A 253 1.33 -24.42 -1.88
C PRO A 253 1.75 -22.95 -1.85
N ILE A 254 0.86 -22.06 -1.42
CA ILE A 254 1.11 -20.61 -1.31
C ILE A 254 2.07 -20.25 -0.16
N ASN A 255 2.22 -21.11 0.84
CA ASN A 255 3.06 -20.89 2.03
C ASN A 255 4.35 -21.72 2.03
N ARG A 256 4.42 -22.77 1.23
CA ARG A 256 5.60 -23.64 1.19
C ARG A 256 6.86 -22.85 0.81
N GLY A 257 7.93 -23.01 1.61
CA GLY A 257 9.18 -22.25 1.42
C GLY A 257 9.17 -20.85 2.03
N ARG A 258 8.09 -20.43 2.70
CA ARG A 258 7.96 -19.13 3.41
C ARG A 258 8.04 -19.32 4.92
N TYR A 259 8.17 -18.20 5.67
CA TYR A 259 8.15 -18.18 7.15
C TYR A 259 9.24 -19.07 7.76
N ASN A 260 10.50 -18.79 7.35
CA ASN A 260 11.61 -19.69 7.63
C ASN A 260 12.31 -19.43 8.98
N PHE A 261 12.21 -18.22 9.53
CA PHE A 261 12.85 -17.87 10.80
C PHE A 261 12.03 -18.37 12.00
N ASP A 262 12.72 -18.89 13.05
CA ASP A 262 12.05 -19.21 14.32
C ASP A 262 11.64 -17.93 15.05
N THR A 263 12.43 -16.87 14.92
CA THR A 263 12.18 -15.58 15.56
C THR A 263 12.39 -14.43 14.56
N ILE A 264 11.40 -13.55 14.50
CA ILE A 264 11.55 -12.23 13.88
C ILE A 264 11.54 -11.22 15.02
N GLU A 265 12.66 -10.53 15.23
CA GLU A 265 12.76 -9.45 16.21
C GLU A 265 12.61 -8.11 15.49
N VAL A 266 11.72 -7.25 15.98
CA VAL A 266 11.49 -5.92 15.42
C VAL A 266 11.92 -4.88 16.44
N ASP A 267 12.98 -4.13 16.13
CA ASP A 267 13.51 -3.05 16.95
C ASP A 267 13.01 -1.70 16.45
N TYR A 268 12.48 -0.87 17.36
CA TYR A 268 11.92 0.44 17.06
C TYR A 268 12.92 1.55 17.30
N PHE A 269 13.09 2.40 16.29
CA PHE A 269 14.03 3.52 16.31
C PHE A 269 13.30 4.84 16.04
N ARG A 270 13.71 5.89 16.75
CA ARG A 270 13.15 7.23 16.55
C ARG A 270 13.77 7.99 15.39
N ASP A 271 14.95 7.54 14.97
CA ASP A 271 15.79 8.21 13.98
C ASP A 271 16.38 7.20 12.99
N ASP A 272 16.25 7.51 11.71
CA ASP A 272 16.72 6.67 10.60
C ASP A 272 18.27 6.59 10.54
N GLN A 273 18.98 7.63 11.00
CA GLN A 273 20.44 7.57 11.09
C GLN A 273 20.89 6.57 12.17
N VAL A 274 20.15 6.49 13.27
CA VAL A 274 20.42 5.51 14.33
C VAL A 274 20.22 4.09 13.80
N GLN A 275 19.27 3.84 12.91
CA GLN A 275 19.13 2.53 12.24
C GLN A 275 20.35 2.20 11.39
N THR A 276 20.90 3.17 10.65
CA THR A 276 22.14 2.98 9.88
C THR A 276 23.30 2.58 10.78
N GLU A 277 23.47 3.23 11.93
CA GLU A 277 24.51 2.86 12.89
C GLU A 277 24.22 1.51 13.58
N ALA A 278 22.94 1.21 13.86
CA ALA A 278 22.53 -0.07 14.45
C ALA A 278 22.83 -1.27 13.53
N VAL A 279 22.60 -1.15 12.22
CA VAL A 279 22.96 -2.23 11.29
C VAL A 279 24.48 -2.39 11.17
N LYS A 280 25.24 -1.31 11.15
CA LYS A 280 26.71 -1.35 11.14
C LYS A 280 27.27 -1.97 12.42
N GLY A 281 26.68 -1.61 13.57
CA GLY A 281 27.04 -2.14 14.89
C GLY A 281 26.48 -3.53 15.18
N ASN A 282 25.90 -4.23 14.20
CA ASN A 282 25.35 -5.58 14.35
C ASN A 282 24.25 -5.71 15.43
N VAL A 283 23.52 -4.63 15.69
CA VAL A 283 22.33 -4.62 16.55
C VAL A 283 21.13 -5.18 15.79
N ILE A 284 20.98 -4.77 14.52
CA ILE A 284 19.99 -5.31 13.58
C ILE A 284 20.70 -5.98 12.40
N ASP A 285 19.99 -6.87 11.72
CA ASP A 285 20.58 -7.68 10.65
C ASP A 285 20.43 -7.07 9.26
N VAL A 286 19.39 -6.26 9.05
CA VAL A 286 19.02 -5.68 7.75
C VAL A 286 18.61 -4.23 7.89
N HIS A 287 18.85 -3.41 6.87
CA HIS A 287 18.39 -2.04 6.79
C HIS A 287 18.10 -1.64 5.34
N LEU A 288 16.88 -1.15 5.08
CA LEU A 288 16.52 -0.52 3.82
C LEU A 288 16.92 0.95 3.86
N GLU A 289 18.00 1.30 3.17
CA GLU A 289 18.48 2.67 3.13
C GLU A 289 17.69 3.52 2.13
N ASN A 290 17.11 4.60 2.62
CA ASN A 290 16.31 5.54 1.84
C ASN A 290 17.03 6.88 1.60
N VAL A 291 18.21 7.07 2.17
CA VAL A 291 19.01 8.30 2.01
C VAL A 291 20.16 8.07 1.06
N PRO A 292 20.10 8.63 -0.15
CA PRO A 292 21.08 8.37 -1.21
C PRO A 292 22.53 8.64 -0.82
N SER A 293 22.78 9.71 -0.08
CA SER A 293 24.14 10.06 0.38
C SER A 293 24.71 9.03 1.35
N ARG A 294 23.89 8.52 2.27
CA ARG A 294 24.31 7.43 3.17
C ARG A 294 24.58 6.14 2.41
N TRP A 295 23.69 5.80 1.46
CA TRP A 295 23.92 4.64 0.59
C TRP A 295 25.26 4.70 -0.13
N ALA A 296 25.62 5.88 -0.62
CA ALA A 296 26.87 6.10 -1.32
C ALA A 296 28.10 6.00 -0.41
N THR A 297 28.05 6.44 0.85
CA THR A 297 29.24 6.67 1.67
C THR A 297 29.28 5.99 3.03
N ALA A 298 28.13 5.62 3.64
CA ALA A 298 28.10 5.21 5.04
C ALA A 298 28.52 3.75 5.29
N TYR A 299 28.55 2.91 4.26
CA TYR A 299 28.70 1.46 4.41
C TYR A 299 30.11 0.93 4.06
N GLU A 300 31.11 1.81 3.94
CA GLU A 300 32.51 1.45 3.71
C GLU A 300 33.26 1.22 5.04
N PHE A 301 32.94 0.12 5.74
CA PHE A 301 33.50 -0.22 7.05
C PHE A 301 34.09 -1.64 7.06
N PRO A 302 34.81 -2.08 8.15
CA PRO A 302 35.57 -3.33 8.13
C PRO A 302 34.76 -4.56 7.71
N ALA A 303 33.57 -4.77 8.23
CA ALA A 303 32.75 -5.94 7.88
C ALA A 303 32.33 -5.99 6.39
N PHE A 304 32.12 -4.83 5.77
CA PHE A 304 31.86 -4.76 4.33
C PHE A 304 33.10 -5.16 3.53
N ARG A 305 34.29 -4.63 3.90
CA ARG A 305 35.56 -5.00 3.25
C ARG A 305 35.92 -6.48 3.45
N ALA A 306 35.56 -7.06 4.60
CA ALA A 306 35.75 -8.48 4.89
C ALA A 306 34.73 -9.39 4.19
N GLY A 307 33.72 -8.83 3.51
CA GLY A 307 32.72 -9.57 2.79
C GLY A 307 31.70 -10.32 3.66
N VAL A 308 31.60 -9.95 4.95
CA VAL A 308 30.58 -10.48 5.90
C VAL A 308 29.38 -9.56 6.06
N PHE A 309 29.43 -8.39 5.47
CA PHE A 309 28.33 -7.46 5.30
C PHE A 309 28.11 -7.17 3.81
N ARG A 310 26.87 -7.02 3.39
CA ARG A 310 26.47 -6.88 1.98
C ARG A 310 25.68 -5.61 1.75
N LYS A 311 25.89 -5.02 0.57
CA LYS A 311 25.06 -4.00 -0.04
C LYS A 311 24.47 -4.57 -1.32
N THR A 312 23.18 -4.46 -1.50
CA THR A 312 22.52 -4.85 -2.76
C THR A 312 21.45 -3.85 -3.15
N GLU A 313 21.31 -3.62 -4.44
CA GLU A 313 20.17 -2.88 -5.00
C GLU A 313 19.25 -3.86 -5.71
N PHE A 314 17.96 -3.63 -5.61
CA PHE A 314 16.93 -4.43 -6.27
C PHE A 314 15.77 -3.56 -6.74
N THR A 315 14.98 -4.08 -7.67
CA THR A 315 13.73 -3.49 -8.15
C THR A 315 12.56 -4.33 -7.67
N LEU A 316 11.39 -3.74 -7.53
CA LEU A 316 10.17 -4.47 -7.22
C LEU A 316 9.36 -4.73 -8.49
N SER A 317 8.68 -5.89 -8.53
CA SER A 317 7.73 -6.23 -9.60
C SER A 317 6.38 -5.53 -9.39
N LYS A 318 6.40 -4.22 -9.17
CA LYS A 318 5.18 -3.39 -9.00
C LYS A 318 5.39 -2.01 -9.63
N PRO A 319 4.34 -1.25 -9.90
CA PRO A 319 4.49 0.15 -10.29
C PRO A 319 5.35 0.92 -9.28
N ALA A 320 6.34 1.64 -9.77
CA ALA A 320 7.20 2.45 -8.90
C ALA A 320 6.52 3.75 -8.45
N GLY A 321 5.50 4.21 -9.22
CA GLY A 321 4.70 5.38 -8.90
C GLY A 321 5.52 6.67 -8.80
N LEU A 322 5.05 7.56 -7.96
CA LEU A 322 5.68 8.85 -7.68
C LEU A 322 6.28 8.87 -6.28
N TRP A 323 7.55 9.24 -6.18
CA TRP A 323 8.26 9.40 -4.91
C TRP A 323 8.36 10.88 -4.58
N TRP A 324 7.58 11.33 -3.58
CA TRP A 324 7.50 12.72 -3.11
C TRP A 324 7.18 13.76 -4.20
N PRO A 325 6.16 13.55 -5.07
CA PRO A 325 5.70 14.59 -5.99
C PRO A 325 5.19 15.78 -5.19
N ILE A 326 5.38 16.99 -5.70
CA ILE A 326 4.73 18.18 -5.15
C ILE A 326 3.28 18.21 -5.65
N PHE A 327 2.32 18.42 -4.77
CA PHE A 327 0.93 18.66 -5.11
C PHE A 327 0.46 20.03 -4.62
N TRP A 328 -0.50 20.58 -5.37
CA TRP A 328 -1.08 21.89 -5.09
C TRP A 328 -2.42 21.74 -4.39
N ASN A 329 -2.72 22.63 -3.42
CA ASN A 329 -4.05 22.73 -2.83
C ASN A 329 -4.96 23.52 -3.78
N LEU A 330 -5.78 22.83 -4.55
CA LEU A 330 -6.68 23.42 -5.56
C LEU A 330 -7.87 24.19 -4.97
N ALA A 331 -8.10 24.10 -3.65
CA ALA A 331 -9.01 25.01 -2.96
C ALA A 331 -8.49 26.46 -2.95
N GLN A 332 -7.20 26.68 -3.18
CA GLN A 332 -6.63 28.01 -3.32
C GLN A 332 -6.84 28.54 -4.74
N PRO A 333 -7.51 29.69 -4.94
CA PRO A 333 -7.89 30.20 -6.28
C PRO A 333 -6.72 30.32 -7.26
N ARG A 334 -5.51 30.67 -6.77
CA ARG A 334 -4.30 30.83 -7.60
C ARG A 334 -3.84 29.53 -8.28
N PHE A 335 -4.22 28.34 -7.74
CA PHE A 335 -3.87 27.05 -8.34
C PHE A 335 -4.99 26.45 -9.21
N GLN A 336 -6.13 27.10 -9.36
CA GLN A 336 -7.21 26.62 -10.22
C GLN A 336 -6.88 26.81 -11.70
N ASP A 337 -6.10 27.83 -12.07
CA ASP A 337 -5.66 28.05 -13.43
C ASP A 337 -4.54 27.07 -13.83
N VAL A 338 -4.78 26.27 -14.88
CA VAL A 338 -3.82 25.29 -15.38
C VAL A 338 -2.50 25.93 -15.82
N ARG A 339 -2.52 27.17 -16.33
CA ARG A 339 -1.33 27.92 -16.77
C ARG A 339 -0.41 28.23 -15.59
N VAL A 340 -0.97 28.52 -14.42
CA VAL A 340 -0.20 28.70 -13.18
C VAL A 340 0.47 27.38 -12.79
N ARG A 341 -0.27 26.27 -12.81
CA ARG A 341 0.30 24.96 -12.47
C ARG A 341 1.38 24.53 -13.47
N GLU A 342 1.17 24.75 -14.77
CA GLU A 342 2.19 24.52 -15.80
C GLU A 342 3.44 25.35 -15.58
N ALA A 343 3.31 26.65 -15.27
CA ALA A 343 4.43 27.51 -14.96
C ALA A 343 5.26 27.01 -13.77
N LEU A 344 4.61 26.53 -12.74
CA LEU A 344 5.27 25.94 -11.57
C LEU A 344 5.92 24.59 -11.92
N TRP A 345 5.24 23.74 -12.71
CA TRP A 345 5.77 22.45 -13.16
C TRP A 345 7.04 22.61 -14.01
N LEU A 346 7.12 23.62 -14.89
CA LEU A 346 8.30 23.93 -15.71
C LEU A 346 9.56 24.23 -14.88
N GLN A 347 9.42 24.62 -13.61
CA GLN A 347 10.55 24.86 -12.71
C GLN A 347 11.07 23.58 -12.03
N SER A 348 10.42 22.42 -12.22
CA SER A 348 10.96 21.17 -11.74
C SER A 348 12.21 20.76 -12.54
N ASP A 349 13.21 20.25 -11.84
CA ASP A 349 14.49 19.83 -12.44
C ASP A 349 14.95 18.54 -11.76
N PHE A 350 14.52 17.44 -12.34
CA PHE A 350 14.86 16.12 -11.83
C PHE A 350 16.36 15.83 -11.96
N GLU A 351 16.97 16.15 -13.10
CA GLU A 351 18.37 15.80 -13.36
C GLU A 351 19.30 16.44 -12.33
N TRP A 352 19.16 17.73 -12.08
CA TRP A 352 19.96 18.42 -11.07
C TRP A 352 19.72 17.85 -9.67
N SER A 353 18.47 17.61 -9.30
CA SER A 353 18.10 17.04 -8.01
C SER A 353 18.66 15.63 -7.85
N ASN A 354 18.64 14.82 -8.93
CA ASN A 354 19.14 13.45 -8.90
C ASN A 354 20.66 13.36 -8.86
N VAL A 355 21.38 14.31 -9.48
CA VAL A 355 22.84 14.42 -9.30
C VAL A 355 23.18 14.65 -7.82
N LYS A 356 22.44 15.49 -7.11
CA LYS A 356 22.58 15.70 -5.66
C LYS A 356 22.23 14.45 -4.84
N SER A 357 21.39 13.59 -5.40
CA SER A 357 21.00 12.30 -4.83
C SER A 357 21.85 11.12 -5.36
N HIS A 358 23.05 11.40 -5.87
CA HIS A 358 23.97 10.38 -6.40
C HIS A 358 23.36 9.46 -7.47
N GLY A 359 22.40 9.95 -8.26
CA GLY A 359 21.73 9.18 -9.29
C GLY A 359 20.79 8.07 -8.75
N PHE A 360 20.37 8.17 -7.50
CA PHE A 360 19.60 7.12 -6.80
C PHE A 360 18.18 6.96 -7.31
N TRP A 361 17.53 8.04 -7.74
CA TRP A 361 16.11 8.03 -8.14
C TRP A 361 15.93 7.82 -9.63
N GLY A 362 14.80 7.24 -10.04
CA GLY A 362 14.34 7.27 -11.41
C GLY A 362 13.55 8.54 -11.71
N GLN A 363 13.56 9.03 -12.95
CA GLN A 363 12.68 10.12 -13.36
C GLN A 363 11.26 9.62 -13.55
N ALA A 364 10.30 10.21 -12.84
CA ALA A 364 8.90 9.86 -12.99
C ALA A 364 8.29 10.56 -14.23
N THR A 365 7.57 9.80 -15.03
CA THR A 365 6.88 10.27 -16.24
C THR A 365 5.40 9.97 -16.23
N SER A 366 4.89 9.36 -15.17
CA SER A 366 3.53 8.85 -15.02
C SER A 366 3.21 8.63 -13.55
N PHE A 367 1.96 8.76 -13.17
CA PHE A 367 1.47 8.33 -11.86
C PHE A 367 1.64 6.81 -11.65
N PHE A 368 1.60 6.04 -12.72
CA PHE A 368 1.80 4.58 -12.74
C PHE A 368 3.18 4.18 -13.25
N HIS A 369 4.19 5.04 -13.02
CA HIS A 369 5.54 4.83 -13.53
C HIS A 369 6.08 3.42 -13.22
N GLY A 370 6.73 2.83 -14.21
CA GLY A 370 7.29 1.47 -14.10
C GLY A 370 6.29 0.34 -14.36
N SER A 371 5.07 0.63 -14.81
CA SER A 371 4.06 -0.38 -15.15
C SER A 371 3.45 -0.16 -16.53
N GLU A 372 2.64 -1.11 -16.98
CA GLU A 372 1.85 -0.99 -18.20
C GLU A 372 0.65 -0.04 -18.08
N LEU A 373 0.26 0.32 -16.85
CA LEU A 373 -0.77 1.32 -16.61
C LEU A 373 -0.31 2.75 -16.94
N ALA A 374 1.00 2.96 -17.12
CA ALA A 374 1.57 4.25 -17.47
C ALA A 374 1.22 4.66 -18.90
N ALA A 375 0.72 5.88 -19.10
CA ALA A 375 0.51 6.47 -20.41
C ALA A 375 1.83 6.68 -21.14
N ARG A 376 1.87 6.32 -22.42
CA ARG A 376 3.04 6.46 -23.29
C ARG A 376 2.62 6.95 -24.67
N GLY A 377 3.47 7.74 -25.33
CA GLY A 377 3.16 8.23 -26.68
C GLY A 377 1.85 9.01 -26.75
N LEU A 378 1.17 8.97 -27.89
CA LEU A 378 -0.19 9.48 -28.07
C LEU A 378 -1.23 8.46 -27.58
N PRO A 379 -2.49 8.87 -27.31
CA PRO A 379 -3.55 7.95 -26.94
C PRO A 379 -3.77 6.86 -28.00
N SER A 380 -3.94 5.62 -27.54
CA SER A 380 -4.41 4.51 -28.36
C SER A 380 -5.89 4.64 -28.72
N ALA A 381 -6.39 3.84 -29.67
CA ALA A 381 -7.80 3.84 -30.04
C ALA A 381 -8.72 3.59 -28.81
N ALA A 382 -8.37 2.62 -27.97
CA ALA A 382 -9.14 2.32 -26.74
C ALA A 382 -9.11 3.47 -25.73
N GLU A 383 -7.99 4.19 -25.59
CA GLU A 383 -7.92 5.40 -24.75
C GLU A 383 -8.76 6.55 -25.35
N LEU A 384 -8.75 6.72 -26.70
CA LEU A 384 -9.55 7.75 -27.39
C LEU A 384 -11.05 7.53 -27.20
N GLU A 385 -11.55 6.29 -27.19
CA GLU A 385 -12.96 6.00 -26.89
C GLU A 385 -13.41 6.56 -25.54
N LEU A 386 -12.51 6.60 -24.55
CA LEU A 386 -12.78 7.14 -23.21
C LEU A 386 -12.55 8.65 -23.13
N LEU A 387 -11.60 9.19 -23.89
CA LEU A 387 -11.19 10.59 -23.83
C LEU A 387 -12.05 11.50 -24.72
N GLU A 388 -12.52 11.02 -25.88
CA GLU A 388 -13.31 11.85 -26.82
C GLU A 388 -14.59 12.43 -26.21
N PRO A 389 -15.37 11.69 -25.42
CA PRO A 389 -16.54 12.26 -24.73
C PRO A 389 -16.21 13.40 -23.75
N LEU A 390 -14.95 13.49 -23.33
CA LEU A 390 -14.45 14.47 -22.35
C LEU A 390 -13.64 15.61 -22.99
N ARG A 391 -13.57 15.66 -24.34
CA ARG A 391 -12.65 16.53 -25.09
C ARG A 391 -12.73 18.01 -24.69
N GLU A 392 -13.93 18.52 -24.45
CA GLU A 392 -14.14 19.93 -24.06
C GLU A 392 -13.77 20.21 -22.58
N GLN A 393 -13.55 19.17 -21.78
CA GLN A 393 -13.30 19.26 -20.34
C GLN A 393 -11.83 19.04 -19.99
N ILE A 394 -11.03 18.53 -20.93
CA ILE A 394 -9.63 18.14 -20.68
C ILE A 394 -8.68 18.90 -21.60
N PRO A 395 -7.39 19.08 -21.21
CA PRO A 395 -6.44 19.82 -22.01
C PRO A 395 -6.28 19.24 -23.42
N PRO A 396 -6.34 20.06 -24.50
CA PRO A 396 -6.20 19.59 -25.89
C PRO A 396 -4.90 18.81 -26.15
N ARG A 397 -3.84 19.11 -25.39
CA ARG A 397 -2.53 18.43 -25.49
C ARG A 397 -2.59 16.94 -25.15
N VAL A 398 -3.61 16.49 -24.42
CA VAL A 398 -3.87 15.05 -24.19
C VAL A 398 -3.96 14.28 -25.51
N PHE A 399 -4.50 14.89 -26.56
CA PHE A 399 -4.72 14.27 -27.87
C PHE A 399 -3.57 14.46 -28.85
N THR A 400 -2.75 15.49 -28.67
CA THR A 400 -1.81 15.94 -29.70
C THR A 400 -0.34 15.78 -29.32
N GLU A 401 -0.02 15.64 -28.03
CA GLU A 401 1.35 15.58 -27.55
C GLU A 401 1.58 14.43 -26.56
N PRO A 402 2.68 13.68 -26.70
CA PRO A 402 3.09 12.76 -25.65
C PRO A 402 3.61 13.56 -24.44
N TYR A 403 3.12 13.25 -23.23
CA TYR A 403 3.64 13.89 -22.02
C TYR A 403 5.13 13.57 -21.84
N ARG A 404 5.89 14.61 -21.54
CA ARG A 404 7.32 14.54 -21.18
C ARG A 404 7.59 15.49 -20.03
N PRO A 405 8.46 15.12 -19.08
CA PRO A 405 8.94 16.06 -18.07
C PRO A 405 9.56 17.30 -18.69
N PRO A 406 9.63 18.44 -17.98
CA PRO A 406 10.24 19.65 -18.51
C PRO A 406 11.67 19.37 -18.96
N PRO A 407 12.10 19.89 -20.12
CA PRO A 407 13.48 19.80 -20.52
C PRO A 407 14.34 20.55 -19.50
N ASN A 408 15.43 19.92 -19.05
CA ASN A 408 16.41 20.54 -18.20
C ASN A 408 17.82 20.05 -18.59
N GLN A 409 18.84 20.69 -18.10
CA GLN A 409 20.23 20.42 -18.49
C GLN A 409 21.08 20.04 -17.28
N GLY A 410 20.47 19.69 -16.16
CA GLY A 410 21.17 19.33 -14.93
C GLY A 410 21.91 20.50 -14.23
N HIS A 411 21.69 21.72 -14.66
CA HIS A 411 22.38 22.92 -14.14
C HIS A 411 21.59 23.66 -13.05
N GLY A 412 20.45 23.14 -12.64
CA GLY A 412 19.60 23.75 -11.61
C GLY A 412 18.63 24.79 -12.13
N TRP A 413 18.70 25.21 -13.40
CA TRP A 413 17.73 26.08 -14.04
C TRP A 413 17.83 25.98 -15.57
N HIS A 414 16.72 26.32 -16.26
CA HIS A 414 16.64 26.34 -17.72
C HIS A 414 16.01 27.67 -18.16
N ARG A 415 16.71 28.41 -18.99
CA ARG A 415 16.28 29.77 -19.38
C ARG A 415 14.91 29.77 -20.07
N ASP A 416 14.71 28.86 -21.02
CA ASP A 416 13.46 28.82 -21.79
C ASP A 416 12.26 28.41 -20.90
N ASN A 417 12.45 27.49 -19.94
CA ASN A 417 11.42 27.15 -18.96
C ASN A 417 11.06 28.38 -18.10
N LEU A 418 12.07 29.17 -17.69
CA LEU A 418 11.83 30.38 -16.89
C LEU A 418 11.02 31.42 -17.69
N LEU A 419 11.40 31.68 -18.95
CA LEU A 419 10.70 32.60 -19.83
C LEU A 419 9.25 32.11 -20.09
N ARG A 420 9.08 30.84 -20.39
CA ARG A 420 7.74 30.29 -20.63
C ARG A 420 6.87 30.34 -19.36
N SER A 421 7.44 30.06 -18.18
CA SER A 421 6.71 30.23 -16.91
C SER A 421 6.28 31.69 -16.69
N ALA A 422 7.16 32.64 -16.94
CA ALA A 422 6.82 34.08 -16.81
C ALA A 422 5.69 34.49 -17.77
N GLU A 423 5.70 33.96 -18.99
CA GLU A 423 4.64 34.21 -19.98
C GLU A 423 3.30 33.61 -19.52
N LEU A 424 3.28 32.33 -19.10
CA LEU A 424 2.08 31.66 -18.59
C LEU A 424 1.48 32.38 -17.37
N LEU A 425 2.33 32.83 -16.45
CA LEU A 425 1.90 33.58 -15.29
C LEU A 425 1.29 34.92 -15.71
N ARG A 426 1.90 35.60 -16.67
CA ARG A 426 1.37 36.86 -17.23
C ARG A 426 0.00 36.64 -17.91
N GLU A 427 -0.14 35.59 -18.71
CA GLU A 427 -1.42 35.20 -19.33
C GLU A 427 -2.50 34.87 -18.29
N ALA A 428 -2.09 34.36 -17.11
CA ALA A 428 -2.97 34.08 -15.98
C ALA A 428 -3.24 35.29 -15.07
N GLY A 429 -2.81 36.53 -15.48
CA GLY A 429 -3.05 37.77 -14.76
C GLY A 429 -2.06 38.06 -13.63
N TRP A 430 -0.87 37.45 -13.66
CA TRP A 430 0.20 37.72 -12.71
C TRP A 430 1.35 38.50 -13.36
N GLN A 431 1.85 39.53 -12.71
CA GLN A 431 2.94 40.33 -13.22
C GLN A 431 3.96 40.67 -12.13
N VAL A 432 5.21 40.83 -12.53
CA VAL A 432 6.28 41.24 -11.61
C VAL A 432 6.23 42.73 -11.39
N ARG A 433 6.11 43.19 -10.14
CA ARG A 433 6.25 44.59 -9.68
C ARG A 433 7.25 44.62 -8.53
N ASP A 434 8.25 45.46 -8.64
CA ASP A 434 9.30 45.60 -7.61
C ASP A 434 9.92 44.28 -7.17
N GLY A 435 10.17 43.37 -8.14
CA GLY A 435 10.77 42.06 -7.92
C GLY A 435 9.82 41.02 -7.30
N ARG A 436 8.53 41.32 -7.15
CA ARG A 436 7.51 40.40 -6.60
C ARG A 436 6.43 40.12 -7.63
N LEU A 437 6.03 38.87 -7.73
CA LEU A 437 4.90 38.47 -8.54
C LEU A 437 3.60 38.84 -7.83
N VAL A 438 2.77 39.69 -8.47
CA VAL A 438 1.51 40.16 -7.92
C VAL A 438 0.38 39.97 -8.94
N HIS A 439 -0.81 39.69 -8.47
CA HIS A 439 -1.98 39.58 -9.33
C HIS A 439 -2.40 40.98 -9.84
N GLU A 440 -2.55 41.16 -11.13
CA GLU A 440 -2.75 42.46 -11.76
C GLU A 440 -3.99 43.23 -11.28
N ARG A 441 -5.08 42.48 -10.96
CA ARG A 441 -6.36 43.04 -10.58
C ARG A 441 -6.50 43.25 -9.07
N THR A 442 -5.95 42.33 -8.24
CA THR A 442 -6.11 42.39 -6.79
C THR A 442 -4.91 42.98 -6.06
N GLY A 443 -3.74 43.01 -6.67
CA GLY A 443 -2.47 43.42 -6.03
C GLY A 443 -1.93 42.37 -5.04
N GLU A 444 -2.58 41.22 -4.90
CA GLU A 444 -2.14 40.15 -4.03
C GLU A 444 -0.80 39.57 -4.47
N GLY A 445 0.15 39.43 -3.55
CA GLY A 445 1.45 38.80 -3.81
C GLY A 445 1.36 37.28 -3.92
N PHE A 446 2.11 36.70 -4.84
CA PHE A 446 2.17 35.24 -4.98
C PHE A 446 3.11 34.65 -3.90
N HIS A 447 2.52 34.01 -2.92
CA HIS A 447 3.24 33.29 -1.86
C HIS A 447 2.81 31.84 -1.79
N ILE A 448 3.76 30.89 -1.59
CA ILE A 448 3.49 29.46 -1.47
C ILE A 448 3.95 28.96 -0.10
N ARG A 449 3.00 28.43 0.68
CA ARG A 449 3.26 27.78 1.97
C ARG A 449 3.42 26.28 1.75
N PHE A 450 4.68 25.80 1.76
CA PHE A 450 4.99 24.38 1.71
C PHE A 450 4.88 23.75 3.10
N VAL A 451 4.22 22.60 3.20
CA VAL A 451 4.12 21.82 4.43
C VAL A 451 4.68 20.41 4.18
N ALA A 452 5.84 20.14 4.77
CA ALA A 452 6.56 18.88 4.64
C ALA A 452 6.29 17.95 5.81
N VAL A 453 6.22 16.64 5.56
CA VAL A 453 6.01 15.61 6.60
C VAL A 453 7.24 15.37 7.47
N SER A 454 8.41 15.86 7.04
CA SER A 454 9.66 15.75 7.80
C SER A 454 10.61 16.91 7.46
N PRO A 455 11.57 17.22 8.35
CA PRO A 455 12.61 18.21 8.06
C PRO A 455 13.45 17.89 6.82
N ALA A 456 13.74 16.60 6.57
CA ALA A 456 14.49 16.16 5.40
C ALA A 456 13.75 16.49 4.10
N LEU A 457 12.43 16.24 4.06
CA LEU A 457 11.59 16.62 2.91
C LEU A 457 11.48 18.13 2.78
N GLY A 458 11.39 18.87 3.89
CA GLY A 458 11.43 20.34 3.88
C GLY A 458 12.69 20.88 3.23
N ALA A 459 13.84 20.31 3.57
CA ALA A 459 15.12 20.66 2.94
C ALA A 459 15.15 20.34 1.44
N ALA A 460 14.47 19.28 0.99
CA ALA A 460 14.38 18.91 -0.41
C ALA A 460 13.58 19.95 -1.26
N PHE A 461 12.70 20.75 -0.65
CA PHE A 461 11.98 21.83 -1.36
C PHE A 461 12.84 23.08 -1.61
N ILE A 462 13.90 23.31 -0.83
CA ILE A 462 14.71 24.55 -0.91
C ILE A 462 15.22 24.84 -2.34
N PRO A 463 15.80 23.87 -3.07
CA PRO A 463 16.26 24.15 -4.44
C PRO A 463 15.13 24.56 -5.39
N TYR A 464 13.94 24.00 -5.19
CA TYR A 464 12.76 24.34 -5.98
C TYR A 464 12.27 25.75 -5.66
N THR A 465 12.21 26.14 -4.37
CA THR A 465 11.78 27.50 -3.98
C THR A 465 12.71 28.57 -4.50
N HIS A 466 14.03 28.34 -4.56
CA HIS A 466 14.98 29.28 -5.16
C HIS A 466 14.74 29.53 -6.66
N LYS A 467 14.17 28.54 -7.39
CA LYS A 467 13.79 28.76 -8.79
C LYS A 467 12.53 29.60 -8.90
N LEU A 468 11.58 29.41 -7.99
CA LEU A 468 10.35 30.20 -7.91
C LEU A 468 10.62 31.67 -7.57
N GLU A 469 11.63 31.95 -6.74
CA GLU A 469 12.06 33.34 -6.43
C GLU A 469 12.46 34.12 -7.68
N ARG A 470 13.04 33.47 -8.71
CA ARG A 470 13.39 34.10 -9.98
C ARG A 470 12.17 34.56 -10.79
N LEU A 471 10.99 33.98 -10.49
CA LEU A 471 9.70 34.41 -11.04
C LEU A 471 9.02 35.49 -10.16
N GLY A 472 9.67 35.91 -9.06
CA GLY A 472 9.10 36.82 -8.07
C GLY A 472 8.11 36.15 -7.10
N ILE A 473 8.05 34.80 -7.06
CA ILE A 473 7.20 34.01 -6.18
C ILE A 473 7.95 33.83 -4.85
N SER A 474 7.36 34.29 -3.75
CA SER A 474 7.89 34.03 -2.42
C SER A 474 7.39 32.68 -1.86
N SER A 475 8.12 32.09 -0.94
CA SER A 475 7.73 30.82 -0.32
C SER A 475 8.12 30.72 1.15
N SER A 476 7.42 29.87 1.89
CA SER A 476 7.81 29.44 3.22
C SER A 476 7.68 27.94 3.34
N ILE A 477 8.58 27.30 4.11
CA ILE A 477 8.61 25.86 4.32
C ILE A 477 8.42 25.59 5.81
N LYS A 478 7.46 24.71 6.14
CA LYS A 478 7.23 24.21 7.50
C LYS A 478 7.26 22.70 7.52
N ALA A 479 7.93 22.12 8.50
CA ALA A 479 7.96 20.69 8.77
C ALA A 479 7.54 20.45 10.22
N PRO A 480 6.24 20.53 10.53
CA PRO A 480 5.73 20.29 11.87
C PRO A 480 5.83 18.82 12.26
N GLU A 481 5.59 18.51 13.54
CA GLU A 481 5.39 17.14 14.01
C GLU A 481 4.23 16.47 13.23
N ILE A 482 4.27 15.13 13.09
CA ILE A 482 3.38 14.37 12.20
C ILE A 482 1.88 14.58 12.47
N SER A 483 1.48 14.68 13.73
CA SER A 483 0.07 14.90 14.10
C SER A 483 -0.41 16.30 13.70
N ASN A 484 0.45 17.30 13.86
CA ASN A 484 0.17 18.67 13.40
C ASN A 484 0.22 18.76 11.87
N TRP A 485 1.12 18.00 11.22
CA TRP A 485 1.14 17.88 9.77
C TRP A 485 -0.20 17.35 9.24
N LEU A 486 -0.68 16.23 9.77
CA LEU A 486 -1.98 15.64 9.42
C LEU A 486 -3.14 16.61 9.64
N TYR A 487 -3.14 17.31 10.79
CA TYR A 487 -4.17 18.31 11.09
C TYR A 487 -4.21 19.42 10.03
N ARG A 488 -3.04 20.00 9.69
CA ARG A 488 -2.94 21.06 8.66
C ARG A 488 -3.39 20.59 7.29
N MET A 489 -2.96 19.39 6.90
CA MET A 489 -3.36 18.80 5.62
C MET A 489 -4.88 18.64 5.53
N ARG A 490 -5.51 18.12 6.59
CA ARG A 490 -6.97 17.95 6.65
C ARG A 490 -7.73 19.27 6.74
N ALA A 491 -7.17 20.25 7.42
CA ALA A 491 -7.75 21.60 7.51
C ALA A 491 -7.55 22.44 6.25
N GLY A 492 -6.79 21.95 5.24
CA GLY A 492 -6.43 22.74 4.05
C GLY A 492 -5.49 23.92 4.35
N ASP A 493 -4.81 23.93 5.53
CA ASP A 493 -3.89 25.00 5.95
C ASP A 493 -2.50 24.81 5.33
N PHE A 494 -2.47 24.78 4.03
CA PHE A 494 -1.25 24.70 3.20
C PHE A 494 -1.54 25.19 1.77
N ASP A 495 -0.51 25.44 0.99
CA ASP A 495 -0.60 25.75 -0.43
C ASP A 495 -0.01 24.62 -1.28
N ALA A 496 1.07 24.01 -0.80
CA ALA A 496 1.72 22.88 -1.45
C ALA A 496 2.22 21.88 -0.41
N GLY A 497 2.23 20.61 -0.78
CA GLY A 497 2.79 19.52 0.00
C GLY A 497 3.46 18.48 -0.89
N ALA A 498 4.02 17.44 -0.28
CA ALA A 498 4.47 16.26 -1.01
C ALA A 498 4.17 15.00 -0.21
N ILE A 499 3.74 13.97 -0.92
CA ILE A 499 3.52 12.63 -0.39
C ILE A 499 3.77 11.60 -1.48
N ALA A 500 4.29 10.43 -1.13
CA ALA A 500 4.49 9.37 -2.11
C ALA A 500 3.15 8.82 -2.62
N PHE A 501 3.04 8.61 -3.92
CA PHE A 501 1.94 7.91 -4.57
C PHE A 501 2.47 6.60 -5.12
N LEU A 502 2.21 5.51 -4.41
CA LEU A 502 2.77 4.18 -4.67
C LEU A 502 1.64 3.20 -5.01
N PRO A 503 1.17 3.20 -6.26
CA PRO A 503 0.09 2.32 -6.67
C PRO A 503 0.55 0.85 -6.67
N ASP A 504 -0.41 -0.04 -6.49
CA ASP A 504 -0.28 -1.46 -6.84
C ASP A 504 -0.78 -1.70 -8.28
N PHE A 505 -0.91 -2.95 -8.67
CA PHE A 505 -1.41 -3.32 -10.01
C PHE A 505 -2.93 -3.14 -10.17
N THR A 506 -3.65 -2.94 -9.06
CA THR A 506 -5.10 -2.70 -9.06
C THR A 506 -5.43 -1.43 -8.28
N PRO A 507 -4.94 -0.25 -8.74
CA PRO A 507 -4.89 0.95 -7.92
C PRO A 507 -6.25 1.66 -7.77
N THR A 508 -7.37 1.01 -8.06
CA THR A 508 -8.71 1.64 -8.07
C THR A 508 -9.02 2.41 -6.80
N LEU A 509 -8.84 1.78 -5.63
CA LEU A 509 -9.12 2.42 -4.35
C LEU A 509 -8.17 3.58 -4.05
N LEU A 510 -6.86 3.40 -4.29
CA LEU A 510 -5.87 4.45 -4.08
C LEU A 510 -6.16 5.64 -4.99
N VAL A 511 -6.45 5.39 -6.26
CA VAL A 511 -6.80 6.40 -7.26
C VAL A 511 -8.06 7.15 -6.87
N SER A 512 -9.12 6.43 -6.52
CA SER A 512 -10.40 7.02 -6.09
C SER A 512 -10.22 7.89 -4.84
N ASN A 513 -9.53 7.39 -3.81
CA ASN A 513 -9.27 8.12 -2.58
C ASN A 513 -8.35 9.33 -2.77
N SER A 514 -7.49 9.33 -3.81
CA SER A 514 -6.53 10.41 -4.05
C SER A 514 -7.03 11.48 -5.02
N PHE A 515 -7.97 11.14 -5.93
CA PHE A 515 -8.30 12.02 -7.05
C PHE A 515 -9.80 12.22 -7.30
N SER A 516 -10.71 11.42 -6.72
CA SER A 516 -12.14 11.64 -6.95
C SER A 516 -12.67 12.88 -6.24
N SER A 517 -13.64 13.56 -6.85
CA SER A 517 -14.33 14.69 -6.24
C SER A 517 -15.00 14.32 -4.92
N ALA A 518 -15.57 13.11 -4.82
CA ALA A 518 -16.18 12.62 -3.59
C ALA A 518 -15.15 12.50 -2.44
N ALA A 519 -13.91 12.10 -2.74
CA ALA A 519 -12.85 12.01 -1.75
C ALA A 519 -12.42 13.37 -1.20
N ALA A 520 -12.53 14.46 -1.97
CA ALA A 520 -12.18 15.79 -1.51
C ALA A 520 -13.02 16.26 -0.31
N ASP A 521 -14.25 15.76 -0.18
CA ASP A 521 -15.18 16.13 0.89
C ASP A 521 -15.21 15.10 2.05
N GLN A 522 -14.41 14.02 1.96
CA GLN A 522 -14.37 12.98 2.98
C GLN A 522 -13.23 13.20 3.98
N PRO A 523 -13.51 13.15 5.28
CA PRO A 523 -12.45 13.11 6.28
C PRO A 523 -11.62 11.82 6.10
N TYR A 524 -10.31 11.92 6.29
CA TYR A 524 -9.35 10.81 6.15
C TYR A 524 -9.10 10.30 4.72
N SER A 525 -9.58 11.00 3.67
CA SER A 525 -9.20 10.71 2.29
C SER A 525 -7.73 11.08 2.01
N PHE A 526 -7.22 10.61 0.89
CA PHE A 526 -5.88 10.96 0.38
C PHE A 526 -5.94 12.01 -0.73
N ASN A 527 -7.10 12.63 -0.97
CA ASN A 527 -7.24 13.74 -1.92
C ASN A 527 -6.68 15.05 -1.32
N TRP A 528 -5.38 15.03 -1.04
CA TRP A 528 -4.67 16.18 -0.48
C TRP A 528 -4.74 17.44 -1.35
N SER A 529 -4.92 17.26 -2.65
CA SER A 529 -5.06 18.36 -3.59
C SER A 529 -6.40 19.08 -3.54
N ASN A 530 -7.39 18.56 -2.83
CA ASN A 530 -8.79 19.00 -2.93
C ASN A 530 -9.28 19.02 -4.40
N LEU A 531 -8.84 18.02 -5.18
CA LEU A 531 -9.19 17.89 -6.58
C LEU A 531 -10.69 17.59 -6.74
N LYS A 532 -11.35 18.39 -7.55
CA LYS A 532 -12.74 18.17 -8.00
C LYS A 532 -12.79 18.40 -9.49
N ASP A 533 -12.74 17.32 -10.25
CA ASP A 533 -12.74 17.34 -11.71
C ASP A 533 -13.67 16.24 -12.26
N PRO A 534 -14.79 16.62 -12.91
CA PRO A 534 -15.74 15.65 -13.47
C PRO A 534 -15.13 14.70 -14.52
N ALA A 535 -14.12 15.14 -15.28
CA ALA A 535 -13.45 14.29 -16.25
C ALA A 535 -12.60 13.21 -15.56
N VAL A 536 -11.93 13.56 -14.45
CA VAL A 536 -11.21 12.62 -13.60
C VAL A 536 -12.19 11.61 -12.98
N ASP A 537 -13.33 12.07 -12.46
CA ASP A 537 -14.37 11.19 -11.89
C ASP A 537 -14.91 10.20 -12.92
N ALA A 538 -15.17 10.65 -14.14
CA ALA A 538 -15.63 9.77 -15.23
C ALA A 538 -14.60 8.68 -15.55
N LEU A 539 -13.31 9.04 -15.64
CA LEU A 539 -12.23 8.09 -15.93
C LEU A 539 -12.00 7.11 -14.76
N ILE A 540 -12.13 7.55 -13.51
CA ILE A 540 -12.14 6.66 -12.35
C ILE A 540 -13.32 5.68 -12.45
N GLY A 541 -14.49 6.15 -12.86
CA GLY A 541 -15.66 5.30 -13.11
C GLY A 541 -15.40 4.20 -14.15
N HIS A 542 -14.61 4.48 -15.19
CA HIS A 542 -14.19 3.47 -16.18
C HIS A 542 -13.26 2.41 -15.60
N LEU A 543 -12.38 2.75 -14.66
CA LEU A 543 -11.56 1.75 -13.95
C LEU A 543 -12.42 0.72 -13.20
N TYR A 544 -13.45 1.17 -12.49
CA TYR A 544 -14.36 0.28 -11.77
C TYR A 544 -15.27 -0.56 -12.70
N LYS A 545 -15.57 -0.04 -13.88
CA LYS A 545 -16.43 -0.73 -14.86
C LYS A 545 -15.66 -1.65 -15.80
N ALA A 546 -14.34 -1.64 -15.79
CA ALA A 546 -13.53 -2.51 -16.65
C ALA A 546 -13.86 -3.99 -16.38
N ARG A 547 -13.98 -4.77 -17.46
CA ARG A 547 -14.25 -6.22 -17.42
C ARG A 547 -13.15 -7.04 -18.05
N THR A 548 -12.16 -6.39 -18.63
CA THR A 548 -10.95 -7.01 -19.18
C THR A 548 -9.73 -6.20 -18.73
N TRP A 549 -8.58 -6.86 -18.69
CA TRP A 549 -7.32 -6.19 -18.37
C TRP A 549 -7.01 -5.06 -19.35
N ASP A 550 -7.21 -5.27 -20.63
CA ASP A 550 -6.98 -4.26 -21.67
C ASP A 550 -7.84 -2.99 -21.47
N ALA A 551 -9.13 -3.19 -21.13
CA ALA A 551 -10.02 -2.06 -20.81
C ALA A 551 -9.57 -1.31 -19.53
N PHE A 552 -9.09 -2.04 -18.53
CA PHE A 552 -8.54 -1.46 -17.31
C PHE A 552 -7.27 -0.64 -17.59
N VAL A 553 -6.35 -1.19 -18.38
CA VAL A 553 -5.12 -0.51 -18.83
C VAL A 553 -5.47 0.76 -19.61
N ALA A 554 -6.41 0.68 -20.55
CA ALA A 554 -6.85 1.86 -21.32
C ALA A 554 -7.43 2.96 -20.42
N ALA A 555 -8.27 2.60 -19.45
CA ALA A 555 -8.83 3.55 -18.48
C ALA A 555 -7.74 4.18 -17.59
N ALA A 556 -6.80 3.38 -17.10
CA ALA A 556 -5.69 3.87 -16.29
C ALA A 556 -4.79 4.85 -17.07
N ARG A 557 -4.46 4.53 -18.33
CA ARG A 557 -3.67 5.41 -19.20
C ARG A 557 -4.41 6.69 -19.56
N ALA A 558 -5.70 6.62 -19.86
CA ALA A 558 -6.52 7.80 -20.13
C ALA A 558 -6.53 8.74 -18.91
N LEU A 559 -6.75 8.19 -17.71
CA LEU A 559 -6.70 8.94 -16.46
C LEU A 559 -5.31 9.55 -16.22
N ASP A 560 -4.24 8.77 -16.40
CA ASP A 560 -2.85 9.22 -16.22
C ASP A 560 -2.56 10.45 -17.09
N ARG A 561 -2.99 10.45 -18.37
CA ARG A 561 -2.84 11.60 -19.29
C ARG A 561 -3.53 12.85 -18.75
N VAL A 562 -4.76 12.71 -18.28
CA VAL A 562 -5.54 13.84 -17.77
C VAL A 562 -4.91 14.42 -16.52
N LEU A 563 -4.46 13.56 -15.59
CA LEU A 563 -3.77 14.00 -14.37
C LEU A 563 -2.44 14.73 -14.70
N LEU A 564 -1.66 14.20 -15.64
CA LEU A 564 -0.38 14.76 -16.05
C LEU A 564 -0.55 16.13 -16.75
N TRP A 565 -1.44 16.24 -17.74
CA TRP A 565 -1.61 17.45 -18.52
C TRP A 565 -2.39 18.58 -17.81
N ASN A 566 -3.02 18.26 -16.69
CA ASN A 566 -3.58 19.26 -15.79
C ASN A 566 -2.57 19.77 -14.74
N PHE A 567 -1.39 19.16 -14.63
CA PHE A 567 -0.34 19.55 -13.69
C PHE A 567 -0.81 19.65 -12.24
N TYR A 568 -1.76 18.79 -11.83
CA TYR A 568 -2.27 18.75 -10.46
C TYR A 568 -1.16 18.44 -9.46
N TRP A 569 -0.28 17.55 -9.86
CA TRP A 569 0.94 17.22 -9.15
C TRP A 569 2.15 17.45 -10.07
N VAL A 570 3.31 17.69 -9.46
CA VAL A 570 4.60 17.79 -10.17
C VAL A 570 5.33 16.46 -10.01
N PRO A 571 5.22 15.54 -10.98
CA PRO A 571 5.99 14.30 -10.94
C PRO A 571 7.47 14.65 -11.13
N SER A 572 8.30 14.24 -10.18
CA SER A 572 9.75 14.47 -10.30
C SER A 572 10.53 13.17 -10.23
N SER A 573 10.38 12.45 -9.15
CA SER A 573 11.12 11.20 -8.89
C SER A 573 10.22 10.00 -8.70
N SER A 574 10.80 8.83 -8.95
CA SER A 574 10.21 7.52 -8.75
C SER A 574 11.22 6.63 -8.05
N LYS A 575 10.74 5.78 -7.13
CA LYS A 575 11.60 4.81 -6.42
C LYS A 575 11.72 3.53 -7.23
N THR A 576 12.51 3.57 -8.27
CA THR A 576 12.77 2.41 -9.15
C THR A 576 13.77 1.42 -8.56
N ARG A 577 14.54 1.83 -7.55
CA ARG A 577 15.55 1.02 -6.87
C ARG A 577 15.34 1.06 -5.37
N TYR A 578 15.61 -0.07 -4.75
CA TYR A 578 15.62 -0.25 -3.30
C TYR A 578 17.03 -0.67 -2.89
N ALA A 579 17.57 -0.05 -1.86
CA ALA A 579 18.92 -0.27 -1.36
C ALA A 579 18.84 -1.04 -0.03
N LEU A 580 19.37 -2.26 0.00
CA LEU A 580 19.39 -3.13 1.16
C LEU A 580 20.81 -3.39 1.63
N ALA A 581 21.09 -3.02 2.87
CA ALA A 581 22.31 -3.32 3.59
C ALA A 581 22.01 -4.43 4.62
N TYR A 582 22.85 -5.48 4.69
CA TYR A 582 22.59 -6.61 5.59
C TYR A 582 23.85 -7.40 5.95
N TRP A 583 23.82 -8.04 7.11
CA TRP A 583 24.82 -9.02 7.52
C TRP A 583 24.59 -10.33 6.76
N ASP A 584 25.67 -10.88 6.19
CA ASP A 584 25.64 -12.07 5.31
C ASP A 584 25.45 -13.38 6.11
N ARG A 585 24.29 -13.49 6.79
CA ARG A 585 23.87 -14.64 7.60
C ARG A 585 22.82 -15.51 6.94
N PHE A 586 22.29 -15.07 5.80
CA PHE A 586 21.04 -15.59 5.25
C PHE A 586 21.23 -16.26 3.91
N GLY A 587 20.56 -17.39 3.72
CA GLY A 587 20.30 -17.93 2.42
C GLY A 587 19.13 -17.18 1.77
N GLN A 588 19.13 -17.15 0.45
CA GLN A 588 18.18 -16.39 -0.37
C GLN A 588 17.65 -17.26 -1.50
N PRO A 589 16.39 -17.10 -1.97
CA PRO A 589 15.90 -17.77 -3.17
C PRO A 589 16.80 -17.47 -4.38
N GLY A 590 17.02 -18.47 -5.22
CA GLY A 590 17.89 -18.34 -6.40
C GLY A 590 17.36 -17.47 -7.53
N HIS A 591 16.13 -17.00 -7.44
CA HIS A 591 15.45 -16.28 -8.50
C HIS A 591 15.13 -14.84 -8.07
N GLY A 592 15.97 -13.92 -8.56
CA GLY A 592 15.61 -12.53 -8.67
C GLY A 592 15.59 -11.72 -7.39
N PRO A 593 15.23 -10.46 -7.54
CA PRO A 593 15.16 -9.49 -6.46
C PRO A 593 14.01 -9.81 -5.50
N LEU A 594 14.05 -9.18 -4.34
CA LEU A 594 12.92 -9.17 -3.42
C LEU A 594 11.68 -8.68 -4.15
N LEU A 595 10.61 -9.47 -4.13
CA LEU A 595 9.35 -9.12 -4.79
C LEU A 595 8.59 -8.02 -4.05
N ARG A 596 8.99 -7.74 -2.80
CA ARG A 596 8.49 -6.65 -1.96
C ARG A 596 9.59 -6.16 -1.00
N GLU A 597 9.39 -4.96 -0.46
CA GLU A 597 10.38 -4.30 0.40
C GLU A 597 10.84 -5.15 1.60
N THR A 598 9.92 -5.91 2.19
CA THR A 598 10.18 -6.78 3.35
C THR A 598 10.26 -8.26 3.00
N GLY A 599 10.41 -8.59 1.72
CA GLY A 599 10.44 -9.99 1.24
C GLY A 599 11.54 -10.85 1.89
N PHE A 600 12.60 -10.23 2.40
CA PHE A 600 13.64 -10.93 3.15
C PHE A 600 13.09 -11.61 4.42
N VAL A 601 12.09 -11.07 5.10
CA VAL A 601 11.48 -11.69 6.28
C VAL A 601 10.72 -12.96 5.91
N ASP A 602 10.04 -12.96 4.77
CA ASP A 602 9.20 -14.09 4.35
C ASP A 602 9.96 -15.19 3.62
N LEU A 603 10.98 -14.81 2.82
CA LEU A 603 11.57 -15.69 1.81
C LEU A 603 12.98 -16.15 2.17
N TRP A 604 13.74 -15.37 2.95
CA TRP A 604 15.08 -15.75 3.36
C TRP A 604 15.04 -16.78 4.48
N TRP A 605 16.19 -17.43 4.71
CA TRP A 605 16.37 -18.39 5.79
C TRP A 605 17.72 -18.21 6.47
N TRP A 606 17.84 -18.70 7.67
CA TRP A 606 19.10 -18.73 8.39
C TRP A 606 20.06 -19.72 7.74
N ASP A 607 21.25 -19.26 7.38
CA ASP A 607 22.33 -20.07 6.85
C ASP A 607 23.42 -20.21 7.93
N ALA A 608 23.57 -21.41 8.47
CA ALA A 608 24.46 -21.67 9.61
C ALA A 608 25.94 -21.39 9.30
N ASP A 609 26.40 -21.71 8.07
CA ASP A 609 27.79 -21.52 7.67
C ASP A 609 28.12 -20.03 7.48
N ARG A 610 27.22 -19.30 6.84
CA ARG A 610 27.33 -17.83 6.69
C ARG A 610 27.28 -17.14 8.06
N ALA A 611 26.35 -17.52 8.91
CA ALA A 611 26.22 -16.99 10.25
C ALA A 611 27.46 -17.25 11.12
N ALA A 612 28.04 -18.46 11.03
CA ALA A 612 29.29 -18.78 11.71
C ALA A 612 30.48 -17.94 11.20
N ARG A 613 30.53 -17.60 9.90
CA ARG A 613 31.53 -16.69 9.34
C ARG A 613 31.40 -15.28 9.92
N VAL A 614 30.19 -14.75 9.97
CA VAL A 614 29.91 -13.44 10.60
C VAL A 614 30.26 -13.44 12.08
N ALA A 615 29.91 -14.50 12.81
CA ALA A 615 30.23 -14.62 14.24
C ALA A 615 31.73 -14.71 14.54
N ARG A 616 32.53 -15.33 13.66
CA ARG A 616 34.01 -15.32 13.77
C ARG A 616 34.53 -13.90 13.59
N PHE A 617 34.14 -13.23 12.54
CA PHE A 617 34.55 -11.84 12.30
C PHE A 617 34.26 -10.93 13.50
N ALA A 618 33.06 -11.01 14.07
CA ALA A 618 32.64 -10.18 15.22
C ALA A 618 33.39 -10.49 16.53
N ARG A 619 34.11 -11.63 16.63
CA ARG A 619 34.95 -11.97 17.80
C ARG A 619 36.39 -11.50 17.63
N ASP A 620 36.83 -11.34 16.39
CA ASP A 620 38.20 -10.98 16.05
C ASP A 620 38.39 -9.44 15.97
N GLU A 621 37.31 -8.65 15.97
CA GLU A 621 37.28 -7.19 16.15
C GLU A 621 36.97 -6.79 17.60
#